data_794b1a8d103c7b76f421efaffe93dcaf
#
_entry.id   794b1a8d103c7b76f421efaffe93dcaf
#
_cell.length_a   1.000
_cell.length_b   1.000
_cell.length_c   1.000
_cell.angle_alpha   90.00
_cell.angle_beta   90.00
_cell.angle_gamma   90.00
#
_symmetry.space_group_name_H-M   'P 1'
#
loop_
_entity.id
_entity.type
_entity.pdbx_description
1 polymer ?
#
loop_
_entity_poly.entity_id
_entity_poly.type
_entity_poly.pdbx_seq_one_letter_code
_entity_poly.pdbx_strand_id
1 'polypeptide(L)' 'KVTATVGKGKLSYHKIRSGETLSTIAKRYGVTVSQLRSWNGLSNNRIRAGKQLKIYK' A
#
# COMPACT_ATOMS: atom_id res chain seq x y z
N LYS A 1 -15.36 7.89 6.74
CA LYS A 1 -14.92 7.15 6.84
C LYS A 1 -13.61 7.02 6.31
N VAL A 2 -13.34 6.10 5.91
CA VAL A 2 -12.08 5.81 5.35
C VAL A 2 -11.58 6.84 4.42
N THR A 3 -12.45 7.50 3.79
CA THR A 3 -12.12 8.50 2.86
C THR A 3 -11.27 9.58 3.43
N ALA A 4 -11.55 9.95 4.63
CA ALA A 4 -10.80 11.01 5.24
C ALA A 4 -9.34 10.64 5.39
N THR A 5 -9.09 9.39 5.65
CA THR A 5 -7.75 8.93 5.80
C THR A 5 -6.98 9.03 4.50
N VAL A 6 -7.62 8.64 3.45
CA VAL A 6 -6.99 8.67 2.15
C VAL A 6 -6.62 10.08 1.76
N GLY A 7 -7.46 11.01 2.06
CA GLY A 7 -7.23 12.36 1.63
C GLY A 7 -6.17 13.10 2.41
N LYS A 8 -5.70 12.56 3.50
CA LYS A 8 -4.77 13.28 4.33
C LYS A 8 -3.33 13.06 4.04
N GLY A 9 -2.98 11.95 3.47
CA GLY A 9 -1.60 11.64 3.26
C GLY A 9 -1.10 12.13 1.93
N LYS A 10 0.20 12.21 1.82
CA LYS A 10 0.83 12.48 0.55
C LYS A 10 0.93 11.21 -0.24
N LEU A 11 0.72 11.30 -1.52
CA LEU A 11 0.86 10.14 -2.39
C LEU A 11 2.33 9.84 -2.60
N SER A 12 2.70 8.61 -2.29
CA SER A 12 4.05 8.13 -2.53
C SER A 12 3.95 6.81 -3.28
N TYR A 13 5.00 6.47 -3.97
CA TYR A 13 5.04 5.19 -4.67
C TYR A 13 6.17 4.36 -4.11
N HIS A 14 5.88 3.09 -3.88
CA HIS A 14 6.89 2.15 -3.44
C HIS A 14 7.03 1.07 -4.50
N LYS A 15 8.22 0.90 -5.03
CA LYS A 15 8.46 -0.15 -6.00
C LYS A 15 8.59 -1.48 -5.28
N ILE A 16 7.76 -2.42 -5.65
CA ILE A 16 7.72 -3.71 -5.00
C ILE A 16 8.92 -4.54 -5.44
N ARG A 17 9.64 -5.07 -4.47
CA ARG A 17 10.79 -5.89 -4.73
C ARG A 17 10.42 -7.35 -4.57
N SER A 18 11.21 -8.19 -5.20
CA SER A 18 11.04 -9.63 -5.08
C SER A 18 11.08 -10.04 -3.61
N GLY A 19 10.13 -10.83 -3.21
CA GLY A 19 10.06 -11.31 -1.82
C GLY A 19 9.30 -10.42 -0.86
N GLU A 20 8.89 -9.23 -1.29
CA GLU A 20 8.12 -8.36 -0.43
C GLU A 20 6.64 -8.76 -0.42
N THR A 21 5.98 -8.47 0.69
CA THR A 21 4.55 -8.72 0.80
C THR A 21 3.88 -7.44 1.27
N LEU A 22 2.56 -7.39 1.15
CA LEU A 22 1.83 -6.22 1.64
C LEU A 22 2.05 -6.00 3.11
N SER A 23 2.15 -7.09 3.87
CA SER A 23 2.38 -7.00 5.30
C SER A 23 3.71 -6.32 5.60
N THR A 24 4.74 -6.72 4.89
CA THR A 24 6.07 -6.14 5.07
C THR A 24 6.07 -4.66 4.72
N ILE A 25 5.45 -4.34 3.60
CA ILE A 25 5.40 -2.96 3.14
C ILE A 25 4.58 -2.10 4.09
N ALA A 26 3.47 -2.64 4.58
CA ALA A 26 2.62 -1.92 5.50
C ALA A 26 3.39 -1.56 6.78
N LYS A 27 4.15 -2.50 7.29
CA LYS A 27 4.94 -2.25 8.48
C LYS A 27 5.99 -1.19 8.25
N ARG A 28 6.60 -1.24 7.09
CA ARG A 28 7.65 -0.29 6.75
C ARG A 28 7.12 1.14 6.73
N TYR A 29 5.91 1.32 6.25
CA TYR A 29 5.32 2.64 6.12
C TYR A 29 4.39 3.02 7.26
N GLY A 30 4.18 2.12 8.21
CA GLY A 30 3.32 2.40 9.35
C GLY A 30 1.84 2.47 8.98
N VAL A 31 1.44 1.72 7.98
CA VAL A 31 0.04 1.66 7.56
C VAL A 31 -0.44 0.22 7.66
N THR A 32 -1.71 -0.01 7.40
CA THR A 32 -2.25 -1.36 7.47
C THR A 32 -2.31 -1.97 6.08
N VAL A 33 -2.36 -3.30 6.04
CA VAL A 33 -2.52 -4.02 4.78
C VAL A 33 -3.83 -3.62 4.13
N SER A 34 -4.85 -3.44 4.94
CA SER A 34 -6.15 -3.04 4.45
C SER A 34 -6.10 -1.70 3.72
N GLN A 35 -5.35 -0.76 4.29
CA GLN A 35 -5.17 0.52 3.65
C GLN A 35 -4.45 0.40 2.32
N LEU A 36 -3.39 -0.39 2.29
CA LEU A 36 -2.66 -0.60 1.05
C LEU A 36 -3.54 -1.18 -0.03
N ARG A 37 -4.35 -2.16 0.32
CA ARG A 37 -5.24 -2.78 -0.66
C ARG A 37 -6.28 -1.78 -1.18
N SER A 38 -6.81 -1.02 -0.28
CA SER A 38 -7.83 -0.04 -0.64
C SER A 38 -7.28 1.02 -1.57
N TRP A 39 -6.10 1.53 -1.25
CA TRP A 39 -5.49 2.57 -2.08
C TRP A 39 -5.14 2.09 -3.48
N ASN A 40 -4.86 0.81 -3.62
CA ASN A 40 -4.41 0.28 -4.89
C ASN A 40 -5.45 -0.58 -5.61
N GLY A 41 -6.64 -0.66 -5.06
CA GLY A 41 -7.70 -1.43 -5.69
C GLY A 41 -7.42 -2.92 -5.73
N LEU A 42 -6.71 -3.42 -4.75
CA LEU A 42 -6.37 -4.84 -4.70
C LEU A 42 -7.46 -5.61 -3.97
N SER A 43 -7.83 -6.75 -4.51
CA SER A 43 -8.85 -7.58 -3.87
C SER A 43 -8.24 -8.67 -2.99
N ASN A 44 -6.92 -8.84 -3.07
CA ASN A 44 -6.26 -9.82 -2.23
C ASN A 44 -4.88 -9.29 -1.88
N ASN A 45 -4.08 -10.12 -1.19
CA ASN A 45 -2.76 -9.69 -0.74
C ASN A 45 -1.65 -9.94 -1.74
N ARG A 46 -1.99 -10.32 -2.93
CA ARG A 46 -0.97 -10.61 -3.92
C ARG A 46 -0.45 -9.36 -4.57
N ILE A 47 0.85 -9.29 -4.67
CA ILE A 47 1.50 -8.17 -5.34
C ILE A 47 2.61 -8.75 -6.22
N ARG A 48 3.07 -7.94 -7.15
CA ARG A 48 4.11 -8.37 -8.08
C ARG A 48 5.33 -7.51 -7.95
N ALA A 49 6.48 -8.15 -7.97
CA ALA A 49 7.73 -7.41 -8.00
C ALA A 49 7.81 -6.59 -9.28
N GLY A 50 8.34 -5.40 -9.16
CA GLY A 50 8.44 -4.50 -10.30
C GLY A 50 7.28 -3.54 -10.46
N LYS A 51 6.19 -3.77 -9.75
CA LYS A 51 5.05 -2.87 -9.79
C LYS A 51 5.22 -1.79 -8.74
N GLN A 52 4.48 -0.70 -8.89
CA GLN A 52 4.50 0.36 -7.92
C GLN A 52 3.23 0.33 -7.09
N LEU A 53 3.40 0.56 -5.81
CA LEU A 53 2.30 0.55 -4.87
C LEU A 53 2.06 1.98 -4.41
N LYS A 54 0.82 2.40 -4.45
CA LYS A 54 0.48 3.75 -4.00
C LYS A 54 0.33 3.75 -2.49
N ILE A 55 0.92 4.73 -1.86
CA ILE A 55 0.85 4.89 -0.42
C ILE A 55 0.51 6.32 -0.09
N TYR A 56 -0.57 6.51 0.63
CA TYR A 56 -1.01 7.84 1.03
C TYR A 56 -0.63 8.06 2.49
N LYS A 57 0.50 8.61 2.69
CA LYS A 57 0.93 8.81 4.06
C LYS A 57 1.66 10.13 4.27
#